data_cdce9cd09bb31a64e3f402cc662499ef
#
_entry.id   cdce9cd09bb31a64e3f402cc662499ef
#
_cell.length_a   1.000
_cell.length_b   1.000
_cell.length_c   1.000
_cell.angle_alpha   90.00
_cell.angle_beta   90.00
_cell.angle_gamma   90.00
#
_symmetry.space_group_name_H-M   'P 1'
#
loop_
_entity.id
_entity.type
_entity.pdbx_description
1 polymer ?
#
loop_
_entity_poly.entity_id
_entity_poly.type
_entity_poly.pdbx_seq_one_letter_code
_entity_poly.pdbx_strand_id
1 'polypeptide(L)'
;MTADFLLQSNWMALGKSRPAPLLSHSFTHFLTSWVFLWDISLWPLCLSIGFVHTLLDFSKQKIGPSWGPFVADQALHIVSITAAAWLFGRFGLLDSYKIAPAFYKAQIFISGISVTVLGIFYFLFKFSPGFPFDKKRAGIEKGLRGILFLLVALLHFSWFFLPAALLAALAHLLFSLKDKAPLRTFISIFGTVATGLLALWALNLLPAC
;
A
#
# COMPACT_ATOMS: atom_id res chain seq x y z
N MET A 1 1.62 -2.46 4.31
CA MET A 1 0.73 -2.09 3.19
C MET A 1 0.13 -3.33 2.51
N THR A 2 0.89 -4.21 1.82
CA THR A 2 0.33 -5.42 1.19
C THR A 2 -0.39 -6.32 2.19
N ALA A 3 0.18 -6.53 3.38
CA ALA A 3 -0.45 -7.32 4.44
C ALA A 3 -1.77 -6.70 4.93
N ASP A 4 -1.84 -5.37 5.06
CA ASP A 4 -3.04 -4.67 5.52
C ASP A 4 -4.20 -4.69 4.53
N PHE A 5 -3.89 -4.61 3.23
CA PHE A 5 -4.92 -4.41 2.23
C PHE A 5 -5.24 -5.67 1.42
N LEU A 6 -4.29 -6.57 1.26
CA LEU A 6 -4.48 -7.78 0.47
C LEU A 6 -4.73 -9.02 1.32
N LEU A 7 -4.01 -9.16 2.43
CA LEU A 7 -4.00 -10.39 3.22
C LEU A 7 -4.80 -10.29 4.53
N GLN A 8 -5.23 -9.09 4.92
CA GLN A 8 -6.05 -8.91 6.12
C GLN A 8 -7.48 -9.40 5.88
N SER A 9 -7.87 -10.48 6.55
CA SER A 9 -9.26 -10.94 6.54
C SER A 9 -10.18 -10.03 7.37
N ASN A 10 -11.50 -10.08 7.12
CA ASN A 10 -12.48 -9.37 7.93
C ASN A 10 -12.42 -9.76 9.41
N TRP A 11 -12.13 -11.02 9.71
CA TRP A 11 -11.96 -11.51 11.07
C TRP A 11 -10.78 -10.82 11.78
N MET A 12 -9.65 -10.66 11.09
CA MET A 12 -8.49 -9.91 11.61
C MET A 12 -8.83 -8.42 11.76
N ALA A 13 -9.44 -7.80 10.74
CA ALA A 13 -9.72 -6.37 10.73
C ALA A 13 -10.68 -5.94 11.86
N LEU A 14 -11.75 -6.71 12.07
CA LEU A 14 -12.79 -6.42 13.06
C LEU A 14 -12.43 -6.94 14.47
N GLY A 15 -11.52 -7.91 14.55
CA GLY A 15 -11.17 -8.59 15.78
C GLY A 15 -9.91 -8.08 16.48
N LYS A 16 -9.27 -6.99 16.03
CA LYS A 16 -7.98 -6.51 16.58
C LYS A 16 -7.99 -6.22 18.09
N SER A 17 -9.16 -6.05 18.69
CA SER A 17 -9.30 -5.94 20.16
C SER A 17 -9.07 -7.26 20.90
N ARG A 18 -9.03 -8.38 20.20
CA ARG A 18 -8.79 -9.71 20.75
C ARG A 18 -7.36 -10.17 20.41
N PRO A 19 -6.69 -10.91 21.32
CA PRO A 19 -5.30 -11.34 21.09
C PRO A 19 -5.12 -12.16 19.80
N ALA A 20 -5.98 -13.14 19.53
CA ALA A 20 -5.81 -14.05 18.41
C ALA A 20 -5.89 -13.36 17.05
N PRO A 21 -6.90 -12.52 16.71
CA PRO A 21 -6.91 -11.75 15.47
C PRO A 21 -5.75 -10.76 15.34
N LEU A 22 -5.35 -10.10 16.44
CA LEU A 22 -4.24 -9.15 16.46
C LEU A 22 -2.93 -9.87 16.16
N LEU A 23 -2.63 -10.97 16.84
CA LEU A 23 -1.41 -11.76 16.60
C LEU A 23 -1.39 -12.39 15.22
N SER A 24 -2.53 -12.89 14.72
CA SER A 24 -2.62 -13.41 13.36
C SER A 24 -2.32 -12.33 12.31
N HIS A 25 -2.83 -11.11 12.52
CA HIS A 25 -2.53 -9.99 11.65
C HIS A 25 -1.04 -9.62 11.69
N SER A 26 -0.44 -9.56 12.86
CA SER A 26 0.99 -9.30 13.05
C SER A 26 1.87 -10.38 12.43
N PHE A 27 1.47 -11.63 12.57
CA PHE A 27 2.14 -12.76 11.93
C PHE A 27 2.06 -12.67 10.39
N THR A 28 0.94 -12.20 9.86
CA THR A 28 0.82 -11.92 8.42
C THR A 28 1.82 -10.85 7.98
N HIS A 29 2.04 -9.80 8.78
CA HIS A 29 3.07 -8.79 8.50
C HIS A 29 4.48 -9.37 8.53
N PHE A 30 4.79 -10.18 9.53
CA PHE A 30 6.07 -10.90 9.61
C PHE A 30 6.30 -11.76 8.36
N LEU A 31 5.36 -12.64 8.01
CA LEU A 31 5.48 -13.52 6.84
C LEU A 31 5.58 -12.73 5.53
N THR A 32 4.76 -11.70 5.36
CA THR A 32 4.78 -10.88 4.13
C THR A 32 6.12 -10.17 3.98
N SER A 33 6.64 -9.59 5.06
CA SER A 33 7.95 -8.94 5.06
C SER A 33 9.05 -9.94 4.73
N TRP A 34 8.99 -11.12 5.31
CA TRP A 34 9.97 -12.18 5.09
C TRP A 34 9.94 -12.69 3.64
N VAL A 35 8.76 -12.95 3.09
CA VAL A 35 8.60 -13.31 1.68
C VAL A 35 9.11 -12.22 0.75
N PHE A 36 8.85 -10.95 1.07
CA PHE A 36 9.32 -9.83 0.25
C PHE A 36 10.83 -9.61 0.35
N LEU A 37 11.44 -9.85 1.49
CA LEU A 37 12.91 -9.75 1.60
C LEU A 37 13.61 -10.97 0.98
N TRP A 38 12.94 -12.12 0.88
CA TRP A 38 13.45 -13.34 0.27
C TRP A 38 14.84 -13.77 0.82
N ASP A 39 15.10 -13.45 2.08
CA ASP A 39 16.34 -13.79 2.77
C ASP A 39 16.02 -14.30 4.19
N ILE A 40 16.35 -15.57 4.43
CA ILE A 40 16.06 -16.23 5.70
C ILE A 40 16.82 -15.59 6.87
N SER A 41 18.01 -15.03 6.62
CA SER A 41 18.83 -14.38 7.64
C SER A 41 18.20 -13.10 8.21
N LEU A 42 17.28 -12.49 7.47
CA LEU A 42 16.58 -11.26 7.85
C LEU A 42 15.32 -11.50 8.71
N TRP A 43 15.11 -12.75 9.20
CA TRP A 43 13.97 -13.02 10.08
C TRP A 43 13.90 -12.11 11.32
N PRO A 44 15.03 -11.65 11.94
CA PRO A 44 14.94 -10.75 13.09
C PRO A 44 14.37 -9.37 12.71
N LEU A 45 14.73 -8.85 11.51
CA LEU A 45 14.15 -7.62 10.98
C LEU A 45 12.64 -7.79 10.75
N CYS A 46 12.22 -8.89 10.11
CA CYS A 46 10.82 -9.18 9.85
C CYS A 46 10.02 -9.33 11.15
N LEU A 47 10.61 -9.98 12.16
CA LEU A 47 10.00 -10.14 13.48
C LEU A 47 9.86 -8.79 14.18
N SER A 48 10.88 -7.93 14.09
CA SER A 48 10.84 -6.57 14.64
C SER A 48 9.74 -5.74 13.98
N ILE A 49 9.58 -5.82 12.66
CA ILE A 49 8.50 -5.15 11.93
C ILE A 49 7.13 -5.65 12.41
N GLY A 50 6.92 -6.96 12.50
CA GLY A 50 5.68 -7.56 12.99
C GLY A 50 5.37 -7.16 14.43
N PHE A 51 6.37 -7.13 15.30
CA PHE A 51 6.22 -6.75 16.70
C PHE A 51 5.84 -5.26 16.85
N VAL A 52 6.56 -4.36 16.19
CA VAL A 52 6.26 -2.92 16.22
C VAL A 52 4.88 -2.66 15.63
N HIS A 53 4.52 -3.34 14.53
CA HIS A 53 3.18 -3.26 13.96
C HIS A 53 2.10 -3.67 14.97
N THR A 54 2.33 -4.74 15.75
CA THR A 54 1.42 -5.15 16.82
C THR A 54 1.21 -4.06 17.86
N LEU A 55 2.30 -3.42 18.31
CA LEU A 55 2.24 -2.34 19.30
C LEU A 55 1.47 -1.13 18.77
N LEU A 56 1.69 -0.75 17.53
CA LEU A 56 0.98 0.36 16.89
C LEU A 56 -0.51 0.07 16.76
N ASP A 57 -0.87 -1.10 16.25
CA ASP A 57 -2.26 -1.53 16.12
C ASP A 57 -2.98 -1.64 17.48
N PHE A 58 -2.30 -2.14 18.52
CA PHE A 58 -2.83 -2.20 19.87
C PHE A 58 -3.06 -0.80 20.45
N SER A 59 -2.12 0.11 20.27
CA SER A 59 -2.21 1.49 20.74
C SER A 59 -3.34 2.26 20.08
N LYS A 60 -3.57 2.03 18.78
CA LYS A 60 -4.62 2.65 17.98
C LYS A 60 -6.04 2.32 18.46
N GLN A 61 -6.25 1.16 19.08
CA GLN A 61 -7.58 0.77 19.56
C GLN A 61 -8.17 1.77 20.59
N LYS A 62 -7.31 2.54 21.25
CA LYS A 62 -7.71 3.58 22.21
C LYS A 62 -8.12 4.89 21.54
N ILE A 63 -7.88 5.04 20.26
CA ILE A 63 -8.12 6.27 19.50
C ILE A 63 -9.31 6.01 18.56
N GLY A 64 -10.32 6.88 18.61
CA GLY A 64 -11.52 6.74 17.82
C GLY A 64 -11.27 6.72 16.29
N PRO A 65 -12.21 6.18 15.48
CA PRO A 65 -12.07 6.05 14.03
C PRO A 65 -12.26 7.40 13.33
N SER A 66 -11.20 8.20 13.20
CA SER A 66 -11.22 9.42 12.40
C SER A 66 -10.07 9.43 11.39
N TRP A 67 -10.14 10.32 10.40
CA TRP A 67 -9.14 10.35 9.33
C TRP A 67 -7.73 10.73 9.82
N GLY A 68 -7.65 11.67 10.77
CA GLY A 68 -6.37 12.12 11.32
C GLY A 68 -5.59 10.99 11.99
N PRO A 69 -6.17 10.27 12.98
CA PRO A 69 -5.58 9.06 13.54
C PRO A 69 -5.24 7.98 12.52
N PHE A 70 -6.05 7.82 11.46
CA PHE A 70 -5.73 6.87 10.39
C PHE A 70 -4.46 7.26 9.64
N VAL A 71 -4.32 8.54 9.24
CA VAL A 71 -3.13 9.03 8.55
C VAL A 71 -1.90 8.96 9.45
N ALA A 72 -2.03 9.37 10.72
CA ALA A 72 -0.95 9.27 11.71
C ALA A 72 -0.47 7.82 11.90
N ASP A 73 -1.40 6.88 11.97
CA ASP A 73 -1.12 5.45 12.04
C ASP A 73 -0.31 4.96 10.83
N GLN A 74 -0.73 5.32 9.60
CA GLN A 74 0.02 4.94 8.40
C GLN A 74 1.41 5.57 8.36
N ALA A 75 1.54 6.83 8.80
CA ALA A 75 2.83 7.50 8.91
C ALA A 75 3.75 6.81 9.94
N LEU A 76 3.23 6.45 11.11
CA LEU A 76 3.98 5.72 12.13
C LEU A 76 4.47 4.35 11.63
N HIS A 77 3.67 3.64 10.86
CA HIS A 77 4.08 2.38 10.23
C HIS A 77 5.25 2.59 9.26
N ILE A 78 5.18 3.62 8.41
CA ILE A 78 6.26 3.96 7.48
C ILE A 78 7.53 4.32 8.25
N VAL A 79 7.42 5.20 9.25
CA VAL A 79 8.55 5.63 10.08
C VAL A 79 9.18 4.43 10.80
N SER A 80 8.37 3.54 11.38
CA SER A 80 8.88 2.36 12.10
C SER A 80 9.63 1.38 11.19
N ILE A 81 9.11 1.13 9.99
CA ILE A 81 9.78 0.26 9.00
C ILE A 81 11.11 0.89 8.56
N THR A 82 11.10 2.20 8.28
CA THR A 82 12.31 2.93 7.88
C THR A 82 13.35 2.94 9.00
N ALA A 83 12.93 3.17 10.24
CA ALA A 83 13.81 3.14 11.40
C ALA A 83 14.40 1.75 11.63
N ALA A 84 13.59 0.69 11.52
CA ALA A 84 14.07 -0.68 11.62
C ALA A 84 15.11 -0.98 10.54
N ALA A 85 14.83 -0.66 9.27
CA ALA A 85 15.77 -0.86 8.18
C ALA A 85 17.07 -0.07 8.38
N TRP A 86 16.97 1.19 8.84
CA TRP A 86 18.15 2.01 9.14
C TRP A 86 18.99 1.42 10.26
N LEU A 87 18.38 0.98 11.37
CA LEU A 87 19.07 0.34 12.48
C LEU A 87 19.81 -0.92 12.03
N PHE A 88 19.13 -1.82 11.32
CA PHE A 88 19.74 -3.04 10.83
C PHE A 88 20.88 -2.77 9.85
N GLY A 89 20.76 -1.76 8.98
CA GLY A 89 21.84 -1.29 8.12
C GLY A 89 23.01 -0.72 8.93
N ARG A 90 22.73 0.09 9.96
CA ARG A 90 23.77 0.68 10.81
C ARG A 90 24.62 -0.35 11.56
N PHE A 91 24.04 -1.49 11.89
CA PHE A 91 24.74 -2.61 12.53
C PHE A 91 25.33 -3.61 11.54
N GLY A 92 25.35 -3.32 10.24
CA GLY A 92 25.91 -4.18 9.19
C GLY A 92 25.11 -5.46 8.93
N LEU A 93 23.90 -5.57 9.49
CA LEU A 93 23.05 -6.75 9.33
C LEU A 93 22.42 -6.86 7.94
N LEU A 94 22.51 -5.81 7.13
CA LEU A 94 22.04 -5.78 5.74
C LEU A 94 23.17 -5.86 4.72
N ASP A 95 24.44 -5.93 5.12
CA ASP A 95 25.58 -5.83 4.20
C ASP A 95 25.66 -7.02 3.23
N SER A 96 25.21 -8.19 3.66
CA SER A 96 25.15 -9.39 2.82
C SER A 96 23.86 -9.49 1.99
N TYR A 97 22.91 -8.58 2.23
CA TYR A 97 21.59 -8.66 1.59
C TYR A 97 21.66 -8.27 0.11
N LYS A 98 21.41 -9.24 -0.74
CA LYS A 98 21.38 -9.05 -2.20
C LYS A 98 20.11 -9.66 -2.74
N ILE A 99 19.27 -8.84 -3.36
CA ILE A 99 18.07 -9.31 -4.03
C ILE A 99 18.17 -9.00 -5.53
N ALA A 100 17.67 -9.90 -6.36
CA ALA A 100 17.68 -9.66 -7.81
C ALA A 100 16.85 -8.42 -8.15
N PRO A 101 17.35 -7.49 -8.99
CA PRO A 101 16.61 -6.27 -9.38
C PRO A 101 15.20 -6.55 -9.91
N ALA A 102 15.01 -7.65 -10.65
CA ALA A 102 13.69 -8.05 -11.15
C ALA A 102 12.70 -8.34 -10.02
N PHE A 103 13.15 -8.90 -8.91
CA PHE A 103 12.31 -9.19 -7.75
C PHE A 103 11.91 -7.89 -7.03
N TYR A 104 12.81 -6.92 -6.89
CA TYR A 104 12.48 -5.59 -6.38
C TYR A 104 11.43 -4.87 -7.24
N LYS A 105 11.59 -4.94 -8.56
CA LYS A 105 10.61 -4.36 -9.49
C LYS A 105 9.23 -4.98 -9.28
N ALA A 106 9.16 -6.31 -9.17
CA ALA A 106 7.90 -7.01 -8.88
C ALA A 106 7.28 -6.56 -7.54
N GLN A 107 8.08 -6.41 -6.49
CA GLN A 107 7.61 -5.93 -5.18
C GLN A 107 7.04 -4.51 -5.23
N ILE A 108 7.69 -3.59 -5.95
CA ILE A 108 7.21 -2.22 -6.16
C ILE A 108 5.84 -2.25 -6.85
N PHE A 109 5.68 -3.05 -7.92
CA PHE A 109 4.41 -3.19 -8.62
C PHE A 109 3.31 -3.77 -7.73
N ILE A 110 3.57 -4.88 -7.02
CA ILE A 110 2.60 -5.53 -6.14
C ILE A 110 2.16 -4.58 -5.01
N SER A 111 3.12 -3.91 -4.38
CA SER A 111 2.84 -2.95 -3.30
C SER A 111 2.05 -1.76 -3.81
N GLY A 112 2.44 -1.19 -4.95
CA GLY A 112 1.76 -0.06 -5.56
C GLY A 112 0.32 -0.40 -5.97
N ILE A 113 0.07 -1.56 -6.57
CA ILE A 113 -1.28 -2.04 -6.90
C ILE A 113 -2.10 -2.19 -5.61
N SER A 114 -1.53 -2.81 -4.56
CA SER A 114 -2.23 -3.01 -3.28
C SER A 114 -2.67 -1.68 -2.66
N VAL A 115 -1.78 -0.69 -2.62
CA VAL A 115 -2.10 0.66 -2.11
C VAL A 115 -3.16 1.33 -2.98
N THR A 116 -2.99 1.30 -4.29
CA THR A 116 -3.85 2.04 -5.23
C THR A 116 -5.26 1.45 -5.31
N VAL A 117 -5.36 0.12 -5.46
CA VAL A 117 -6.64 -0.54 -5.68
C VAL A 117 -7.40 -0.73 -4.37
N LEU A 118 -6.71 -1.14 -3.31
CA LEU A 118 -7.32 -1.49 -2.03
C LEU A 118 -7.20 -0.39 -0.99
N GLY A 119 -6.01 0.21 -0.82
CA GLY A 119 -5.75 1.24 0.18
C GLY A 119 -6.56 2.51 -0.06
N ILE A 120 -6.51 3.06 -1.27
CA ILE A 120 -7.30 4.26 -1.65
C ILE A 120 -8.80 3.95 -1.55
N PHE A 121 -9.24 2.76 -1.99
CA PHE A 121 -10.63 2.35 -1.86
C PHE A 121 -11.08 2.30 -0.41
N TYR A 122 -10.29 1.66 0.47
CA TYR A 122 -10.59 1.55 1.89
C TYR A 122 -10.66 2.93 2.55
N PHE A 123 -9.73 3.82 2.22
CA PHE A 123 -9.72 5.20 2.69
C PHE A 123 -11.01 5.95 2.28
N LEU A 124 -11.35 5.90 1.00
CA LEU A 124 -12.56 6.55 0.48
C LEU A 124 -13.83 5.96 1.09
N PHE A 125 -13.91 4.64 1.22
CA PHE A 125 -15.05 3.95 1.83
C PHE A 125 -15.25 4.39 3.29
N LYS A 126 -14.14 4.47 4.05
CA LYS A 126 -14.20 4.76 5.47
C LYS A 126 -14.48 6.22 5.79
N PHE A 127 -13.97 7.14 4.98
CA PHE A 127 -13.95 8.57 5.30
C PHE A 127 -14.80 9.46 4.36
N SER A 128 -15.44 8.90 3.35
CA SER A 128 -16.37 9.65 2.49
C SER A 128 -17.82 9.47 2.97
N PRO A 129 -18.42 10.49 3.59
CA PRO A 129 -19.83 10.43 3.99
C PRO A 129 -20.73 10.16 2.79
N GLY A 130 -21.74 9.27 2.96
CA GLY A 130 -22.72 8.99 1.91
C GLY A 130 -22.19 8.16 0.73
N PHE A 131 -21.06 7.47 0.91
CA PHE A 131 -20.55 6.54 -0.10
C PHE A 131 -21.54 5.37 -0.31
N PRO A 132 -22.31 5.33 -1.42
CA PRO A 132 -23.15 4.20 -1.70
C PRO A 132 -22.28 3.00 -2.04
N PHE A 133 -22.40 1.93 -1.28
CA PHE A 133 -21.69 0.68 -1.57
C PHE A 133 -22.40 -0.08 -2.69
N ASP A 134 -22.23 0.38 -3.92
CA ASP A 134 -22.52 -0.44 -5.08
C ASP A 134 -21.27 -1.28 -5.43
N LYS A 135 -21.37 -2.59 -5.20
CA LYS A 135 -20.27 -3.55 -5.45
C LYS A 135 -19.76 -3.50 -6.90
N LYS A 136 -20.68 -3.39 -7.87
CA LYS A 136 -20.30 -3.34 -9.30
C LYS A 136 -19.51 -2.09 -9.61
N ARG A 137 -19.98 -0.95 -9.13
CA ARG A 137 -19.33 0.34 -9.33
C ARG A 137 -17.98 0.41 -8.63
N ALA A 138 -17.89 -0.07 -7.38
CA ALA A 138 -16.65 -0.19 -6.65
C ALA A 138 -15.62 -1.06 -7.38
N GLY A 139 -16.07 -2.14 -8.02
CA GLY A 139 -15.22 -3.01 -8.85
C GLY A 139 -14.64 -2.27 -10.04
N ILE A 140 -15.48 -1.53 -10.78
CA ILE A 140 -15.04 -0.72 -11.94
C ILE A 140 -14.02 0.34 -11.51
N GLU A 141 -14.30 1.07 -10.43
CA GLU A 141 -13.41 2.12 -9.93
C GLU A 141 -12.05 1.56 -9.47
N LYS A 142 -12.03 0.40 -8.81
CA LYS A 142 -10.79 -0.32 -8.48
C LYS A 142 -10.03 -0.72 -9.74
N GLY A 143 -10.71 -1.22 -10.76
CA GLY A 143 -10.11 -1.57 -12.06
C GLY A 143 -9.47 -0.37 -12.74
N LEU A 144 -10.18 0.76 -12.84
CA LEU A 144 -9.66 2.00 -13.43
C LEU A 144 -8.41 2.52 -12.71
N ARG A 145 -8.41 2.47 -11.35
CA ARG A 145 -7.22 2.84 -10.57
C ARG A 145 -6.05 1.91 -10.84
N GLY A 146 -6.30 0.59 -10.86
CA GLY A 146 -5.26 -0.40 -11.16
C GLY A 146 -4.63 -0.18 -12.54
N ILE A 147 -5.44 0.05 -13.57
CA ILE A 147 -4.99 0.34 -14.93
C ILE A 147 -4.19 1.64 -14.96
N LEU A 148 -4.70 2.72 -14.37
CA LEU A 148 -4.01 4.01 -14.34
C LEU A 148 -2.66 3.89 -13.61
N PHE A 149 -2.61 3.21 -12.47
CA PHE A 149 -1.37 2.95 -11.75
C PHE A 149 -0.35 2.21 -12.62
N LEU A 150 -0.77 1.11 -13.26
CA LEU A 150 0.11 0.31 -14.12
C LEU A 150 0.66 1.12 -15.27
N LEU A 151 -0.17 1.92 -15.95
CA LEU A 151 0.27 2.74 -17.06
C LEU A 151 1.27 3.81 -16.63
N VAL A 152 1.06 4.46 -15.48
CA VAL A 152 2.02 5.44 -14.93
C VAL A 152 3.33 4.74 -14.53
N ALA A 153 3.28 3.59 -13.87
CA ALA A 153 4.47 2.84 -13.49
C ALA A 153 5.24 2.30 -14.73
N LEU A 154 4.53 1.93 -15.79
CA LEU A 154 5.13 1.47 -17.05
C LEU A 154 5.85 2.57 -17.84
N LEU A 155 5.70 3.85 -17.49
CA LEU A 155 6.53 4.93 -18.03
C LEU A 155 8.03 4.72 -17.75
N HIS A 156 8.38 3.89 -16.74
CA HIS A 156 9.75 3.44 -16.49
C HIS A 156 10.36 2.76 -17.73
N PHE A 157 9.57 2.01 -18.48
CA PHE A 157 10.05 1.26 -19.64
C PHE A 157 9.93 2.05 -20.93
N SER A 158 8.88 2.88 -21.08
CA SER A 158 8.66 3.67 -22.27
C SER A 158 7.66 4.79 -22.08
N TRP A 159 7.98 5.97 -22.59
CA TRP A 159 7.07 7.12 -22.67
C TRP A 159 5.85 6.90 -23.58
N PHE A 160 5.83 5.85 -24.39
CA PHE A 160 4.66 5.47 -25.18
C PHE A 160 3.41 5.18 -24.32
N PHE A 161 3.58 4.86 -23.03
CA PHE A 161 2.45 4.65 -22.14
C PHE A 161 1.77 5.96 -21.68
N LEU A 162 2.38 7.12 -21.90
CA LEU A 162 1.83 8.41 -21.46
C LEU A 162 0.44 8.71 -22.04
N PRO A 163 0.19 8.59 -23.37
CA PRO A 163 -1.16 8.82 -23.92
C PRO A 163 -2.21 7.87 -23.31
N ALA A 164 -1.85 6.61 -23.13
CA ALA A 164 -2.75 5.63 -22.52
C ALA A 164 -3.04 5.96 -21.04
N ALA A 165 -2.04 6.42 -20.29
CA ALA A 165 -2.22 6.87 -18.90
C ALA A 165 -3.14 8.10 -18.82
N LEU A 166 -3.00 9.05 -19.73
CA LEU A 166 -3.89 10.23 -19.80
C LEU A 166 -5.32 9.82 -20.16
N LEU A 167 -5.52 8.91 -21.09
CA LEU A 167 -6.84 8.37 -21.43
C LEU A 167 -7.47 7.62 -20.25
N ALA A 168 -6.70 6.82 -19.52
CA ALA A 168 -7.17 6.12 -18.34
C ALA A 168 -7.55 7.11 -17.21
N ALA A 169 -6.77 8.17 -17.02
CA ALA A 169 -7.09 9.23 -16.06
C ALA A 169 -8.39 9.96 -16.44
N LEU A 170 -8.57 10.27 -17.73
CA LEU A 170 -9.80 10.89 -18.24
C LEU A 170 -11.00 9.96 -18.06
N ALA A 171 -10.87 8.68 -18.40
CA ALA A 171 -11.93 7.69 -18.20
C ALA A 171 -12.31 7.57 -16.72
N HIS A 172 -11.33 7.56 -15.83
CA HIS A 172 -11.55 7.55 -14.37
C HIS A 172 -12.26 8.81 -13.92
N LEU A 173 -11.84 9.99 -14.40
CA LEU A 173 -12.47 11.27 -14.11
C LEU A 173 -13.95 11.27 -14.55
N LEU A 174 -14.23 10.93 -15.81
CA LEU A 174 -15.58 10.90 -16.36
C LEU A 174 -16.49 9.91 -15.64
N PHE A 175 -15.95 8.75 -15.26
CA PHE A 175 -16.69 7.77 -14.48
C PHE A 175 -17.04 8.30 -13.07
N SER A 176 -16.10 8.97 -12.43
CA SER A 176 -16.23 9.46 -11.06
C SER A 176 -17.08 10.73 -10.96
N LEU A 177 -17.10 11.59 -11.99
CA LEU A 177 -17.93 12.81 -12.02
C LEU A 177 -19.44 12.54 -11.89
N LYS A 178 -19.88 11.35 -12.30
CA LYS A 178 -21.28 10.92 -12.14
C LYS A 178 -21.72 10.85 -10.67
N ASP A 179 -20.77 10.83 -9.72
CA ASP A 179 -21.08 10.69 -8.29
C ASP A 179 -21.39 12.01 -7.58
N LYS A 180 -21.22 13.17 -8.26
CA LYS A 180 -21.32 14.49 -7.64
C LYS A 180 -20.46 14.63 -6.36
N ALA A 181 -19.35 13.92 -6.29
CA ALA A 181 -18.41 13.90 -5.15
C ALA A 181 -17.00 14.32 -5.61
N PRO A 182 -16.78 15.61 -5.91
CA PRO A 182 -15.53 16.08 -6.53
C PRO A 182 -14.28 15.79 -5.67
N LEU A 183 -14.39 15.92 -4.36
CA LEU A 183 -13.27 15.64 -3.44
C LEU A 183 -12.86 14.15 -3.51
N ARG A 184 -13.83 13.25 -3.54
CA ARG A 184 -13.58 11.81 -3.68
C ARG A 184 -12.88 11.49 -4.99
N THR A 185 -13.38 12.08 -6.10
CA THR A 185 -12.78 11.94 -7.43
C THR A 185 -11.35 12.42 -7.42
N PHE A 186 -11.09 13.60 -6.85
CA PHE A 186 -9.76 14.16 -6.73
C PHE A 186 -8.83 13.23 -5.93
N ILE A 187 -9.23 12.78 -4.74
CA ILE A 187 -8.42 11.85 -3.91
C ILE A 187 -8.14 10.55 -4.67
N SER A 188 -9.13 10.01 -5.38
CA SER A 188 -8.98 8.76 -6.14
C SER A 188 -7.95 8.88 -7.26
N ILE A 189 -8.05 9.92 -8.08
CA ILE A 189 -7.14 10.13 -9.23
C ILE A 189 -5.77 10.57 -8.74
N PHE A 190 -5.72 11.60 -7.91
CA PHE A 190 -4.45 12.14 -7.40
C PHE A 190 -3.66 11.08 -6.63
N GLY A 191 -4.31 10.34 -5.72
CA GLY A 191 -3.66 9.27 -4.96
C GLY A 191 -3.13 8.17 -5.88
N THR A 192 -3.88 7.81 -6.95
CA THR A 192 -3.44 6.82 -7.93
C THR A 192 -2.21 7.29 -8.71
N VAL A 193 -2.25 8.53 -9.22
CA VAL A 193 -1.12 9.11 -9.97
C VAL A 193 0.10 9.27 -9.06
N ALA A 194 -0.08 9.80 -7.85
CA ALA A 194 1.02 9.94 -6.88
C ALA A 194 1.67 8.60 -6.54
N THR A 195 0.88 7.55 -6.31
CA THR A 195 1.41 6.20 -6.06
C THR A 195 2.15 5.66 -7.28
N GLY A 196 1.63 5.89 -8.49
CA GLY A 196 2.30 5.50 -9.74
C GLY A 196 3.63 6.23 -9.96
N LEU A 197 3.68 7.54 -9.68
CA LEU A 197 4.91 8.32 -9.76
C LEU A 197 5.94 7.91 -8.70
N LEU A 198 5.51 7.57 -7.49
CA LEU A 198 6.40 7.02 -6.47
C LEU A 198 6.98 5.66 -6.90
N ALA A 199 6.15 4.80 -7.51
CA ALA A 199 6.62 3.54 -8.07
C ALA A 199 7.62 3.77 -9.21
N LEU A 200 7.32 4.69 -10.13
CA LEU A 200 8.22 5.09 -11.22
C LEU A 200 9.55 5.60 -10.68
N TRP A 201 9.54 6.49 -9.70
CA TRP A 201 10.74 7.00 -9.05
C TRP A 201 11.54 5.87 -8.41
N ALA A 202 10.89 4.98 -7.63
CA ALA A 202 11.56 3.84 -7.01
C ALA A 202 12.17 2.87 -8.04
N LEU A 203 11.48 2.64 -9.17
CA LEU A 203 12.00 1.81 -10.26
C LEU A 203 13.24 2.43 -10.92
N ASN A 204 13.31 3.76 -11.02
CA ASN A 204 14.46 4.46 -11.59
C ASN A 204 15.68 4.50 -10.66
N LEU A 205 15.51 4.26 -9.35
CA LEU A 205 16.63 4.11 -8.42
C LEU A 205 17.31 2.74 -8.51
N LEU A 206 16.67 1.77 -9.16
CA LEU A 206 17.23 0.44 -9.32
C LEU A 206 18.16 0.40 -10.54
N PRO A 207 19.29 -0.33 -10.45
CA PRO A 207 20.18 -0.48 -11.59
C PRO A 207 19.44 -1.10 -12.78
N ALA A 208 19.79 -0.66 -13.99
CA ALA A 208 19.35 -1.32 -15.21
C ALA A 208 19.86 -2.77 -15.20
N CYS A 209 18.94 -3.69 -15.44
CA CYS A 209 19.29 -5.13 -15.58
C CYS A 209 19.82 -5.38 -16.98
#